data_92babee3f8add7a585a1dfae690708a4
#
_entry.id   92babee3f8add7a585a1dfae690708a4
#
_cell.length_a   1.000
_cell.length_b   1.000
_cell.length_c   1.000
_cell.angle_alpha   90.00
_cell.angle_beta   90.00
_cell.angle_gamma   90.00
#
_symmetry.space_group_name_H-M   'P 1'
#
loop_
_entity.id
_entity.type
_entity.pdbx_description
1 polymer ?
#
loop_
_entity_poly.entity_id
_entity_poly.type
_entity_poly.pdbx_seq_one_letter_code
_entity_poly.pdbx_strand_id
1 'polypeptide(L)'
;MKNLNICIDIDGTITDAYYWLNLSNKYFNTNISKEQVTEYSIPNVLGVEESVYAEFYENHKFQIHLEQELLPNARKLINKLSIYNNIYFVTARDKSLTMLTHGYLKKNEIAYDDLYVLGSPDKVETANQLNCDIFIEDSYDNALQLSNAGYKVLLIDTNYNRLPLNDNITRVYNWKEIYKIINKLLLQYEAM
;
A
#
# COMPACT_ATOMS: atom_id res chain seq x y z
N MET A 1 15.31 14.49 -18.67
CA MET A 1 15.02 14.14 -17.27
C MET A 1 14.49 12.70 -17.29
N LYS A 2 15.10 11.78 -16.55
CA LYS A 2 14.58 10.40 -16.50
C LYS A 2 13.38 10.37 -15.56
N ASN A 3 12.21 9.99 -16.08
CA ASN A 3 11.05 9.74 -15.25
C ASN A 3 11.19 8.37 -14.60
N LEU A 4 10.96 8.28 -13.29
CA LEU A 4 10.86 7.00 -12.59
C LEU A 4 9.46 6.39 -12.78
N ASN A 5 9.41 5.07 -12.88
CA ASN A 5 8.19 4.30 -12.76
C ASN A 5 8.00 3.92 -11.29
N ILE A 6 7.12 4.62 -10.60
CA ILE A 6 6.87 4.46 -9.17
C ILE A 6 5.59 3.62 -9.01
N CYS A 7 5.74 2.41 -8.47
CA CYS A 7 4.63 1.55 -8.13
C CYS A 7 4.24 1.74 -6.67
N ILE A 8 2.96 1.88 -6.38
CA ILE A 8 2.45 2.23 -5.05
C ILE A 8 1.29 1.29 -4.70
N ASP A 9 1.39 0.62 -3.55
CA ASP A 9 0.23 -0.05 -2.98
C ASP A 9 -0.77 0.96 -2.38
N ILE A 10 -1.97 0.51 -2.05
CA ILE A 10 -3.05 1.38 -1.55
C ILE A 10 -3.26 1.20 -0.06
N ASP A 11 -3.66 -0.01 0.36
CA ASP A 11 -4.12 -0.30 1.72
C ASP A 11 -2.95 -0.30 2.70
N GLY A 12 -2.95 0.60 3.70
CA GLY A 12 -1.83 0.75 4.62
C GLY A 12 -0.65 1.55 4.06
N THR A 13 -0.63 1.84 2.76
CA THR A 13 0.44 2.56 2.07
C THR A 13 0.06 4.02 1.77
N ILE A 14 -1.08 4.27 1.13
CA ILE A 14 -1.61 5.62 0.99
C ILE A 14 -2.76 5.91 1.96
N THR A 15 -3.34 4.86 2.52
CA THR A 15 -4.43 4.91 3.51
C THR A 15 -3.97 4.45 4.88
N ASP A 16 -4.74 4.74 5.94
CA ASP A 16 -4.50 4.21 7.29
C ASP A 16 -4.50 2.66 7.25
N ALA A 17 -3.45 2.04 7.76
CA ALA A 17 -3.30 0.59 7.83
C ALA A 17 -4.35 -0.14 8.70
N TYR A 18 -5.01 0.61 9.58
CA TYR A 18 -5.97 0.10 10.55
C TYR A 18 -7.43 0.47 10.21
N TYR A 19 -7.70 0.83 8.96
CA TYR A 19 -9.00 1.29 8.46
C TYR A 19 -10.16 0.32 8.73
N TRP A 20 -9.86 -0.98 8.77
CA TRP A 20 -10.82 -2.05 9.01
C TRP A 20 -11.21 -2.21 10.49
N LEU A 21 -10.39 -1.70 11.43
CA LEU A 21 -10.41 -2.05 12.85
C LEU A 21 -11.73 -1.64 13.55
N ASN A 22 -12.20 -0.43 13.32
CA ASN A 22 -13.43 0.07 13.98
C ASN A 22 -14.67 -0.75 13.59
N LEU A 23 -14.80 -1.07 12.30
CA LEU A 23 -15.93 -1.86 11.82
C LEU A 23 -15.87 -3.30 12.32
N SER A 24 -14.67 -3.90 12.28
CA SER A 24 -14.45 -5.27 12.78
C SER A 24 -14.68 -5.36 14.27
N ASN A 25 -14.17 -4.43 15.07
CA ASN A 25 -14.43 -4.37 16.50
C ASN A 25 -15.93 -4.34 16.81
N LYS A 26 -16.70 -3.52 16.08
CA LYS A 26 -18.14 -3.42 16.26
C LYS A 26 -18.86 -4.71 15.86
N TYR A 27 -18.46 -5.31 14.74
CA TYR A 27 -19.12 -6.53 14.22
C TYR A 27 -18.84 -7.76 15.10
N PHE A 28 -17.59 -7.97 15.48
CA PHE A 28 -17.15 -9.12 16.27
C PHE A 28 -17.24 -8.89 17.79
N ASN A 29 -17.75 -7.72 18.23
CA ASN A 29 -17.83 -7.35 19.65
C ASN A 29 -16.48 -7.45 20.36
N THR A 30 -15.41 -6.98 19.70
CA THR A 30 -14.05 -6.90 20.23
C THR A 30 -13.68 -5.46 20.56
N ASN A 31 -12.56 -5.24 21.24
CA ASN A 31 -12.04 -3.91 21.55
C ASN A 31 -10.51 -3.87 21.34
N ILE A 32 -10.08 -4.22 20.13
CA ILE A 32 -8.67 -4.29 19.76
C ILE A 32 -8.18 -2.88 19.41
N SER A 33 -7.06 -2.46 20.00
CA SER A 33 -6.40 -1.21 19.68
C SER A 33 -5.40 -1.38 18.52
N LYS A 34 -4.97 -0.27 17.91
CA LYS A 34 -3.95 -0.28 16.85
C LYS A 34 -2.64 -0.93 17.31
N GLU A 35 -2.26 -0.74 18.57
CA GLU A 35 -1.04 -1.28 19.17
C GLU A 35 -1.07 -2.82 19.30
N GLN A 36 -2.26 -3.40 19.35
CA GLN A 36 -2.45 -4.85 19.42
C GLN A 36 -2.44 -5.52 18.04
N VAL A 37 -2.50 -4.75 16.96
CA VAL A 37 -2.40 -5.28 15.58
C VAL A 37 -0.92 -5.50 15.26
N THR A 38 -0.38 -6.62 15.70
CA THR A 38 1.04 -7.00 15.53
C THR A 38 1.28 -8.05 14.46
N GLU A 39 0.22 -8.51 13.81
CA GLU A 39 0.24 -9.48 12.72
C GLU A 39 -0.51 -8.95 11.51
N TYR A 40 -0.10 -9.37 10.32
CA TYR A 40 -0.75 -8.98 9.05
C TYR A 40 -2.11 -9.66 8.88
N SER A 41 -2.27 -10.88 9.42
CA SER A 41 -3.53 -11.64 9.36
C SER A 41 -4.60 -11.03 10.28
N ILE A 42 -5.57 -10.37 9.69
CA ILE A 42 -6.69 -9.76 10.42
C ILE A 42 -7.51 -10.81 11.22
N PRO A 43 -7.87 -12.00 10.66
CA PRO A 43 -8.55 -13.04 11.45
C PRO A 43 -7.77 -13.47 12.69
N ASN A 44 -6.44 -13.61 12.60
CA ASN A 44 -5.60 -13.93 13.77
C ASN A 44 -5.67 -12.83 14.83
N VAL A 45 -5.58 -11.58 14.43
CA VAL A 45 -5.68 -10.43 15.35
C VAL A 45 -7.05 -10.39 16.03
N LEU A 46 -8.12 -10.69 15.29
CA LEU A 46 -9.48 -10.71 15.81
C LEU A 46 -9.78 -11.97 16.66
N GLY A 47 -8.97 -13.02 16.54
CA GLY A 47 -9.22 -14.32 17.19
C GLY A 47 -10.44 -15.05 16.62
N VAL A 48 -10.69 -14.90 15.30
CA VAL A 48 -11.80 -15.54 14.60
C VAL A 48 -11.29 -16.49 13.51
N GLU A 49 -12.13 -17.46 13.13
CA GLU A 49 -11.83 -18.36 12.02
C GLU A 49 -11.75 -17.57 10.69
N GLU A 50 -10.86 -18.01 9.79
CA GLU A 50 -10.66 -17.40 8.47
C GLU A 50 -11.96 -17.30 7.66
N SER A 51 -12.79 -18.37 7.68
CA SER A 51 -14.09 -18.42 6.99
C SER A 51 -15.09 -17.40 7.52
N VAL A 52 -15.07 -17.14 8.82
CA VAL A 52 -15.95 -16.16 9.47
C VAL A 52 -15.54 -14.74 9.10
N TYR A 53 -14.23 -14.47 9.07
CA TYR A 53 -13.73 -13.19 8.60
C TYR A 53 -13.98 -12.98 7.10
N ALA A 54 -13.81 -14.02 6.28
CA ALA A 54 -14.07 -13.96 4.85
C ALA A 54 -15.54 -13.58 4.55
N GLU A 55 -16.50 -14.14 5.26
CA GLU A 55 -17.92 -13.79 5.15
C GLU A 55 -18.17 -12.32 5.56
N PHE A 56 -17.59 -11.89 6.66
CA PHE A 56 -17.63 -10.49 7.09
C PHE A 56 -17.06 -9.56 6.02
N TYR A 57 -15.88 -9.88 5.50
CA TYR A 57 -15.22 -9.07 4.48
C TYR A 57 -16.05 -8.97 3.20
N GLU A 58 -16.58 -10.09 2.68
CA GLU A 58 -17.44 -10.08 1.50
C GLU A 58 -18.68 -9.18 1.66
N ASN A 59 -19.28 -9.18 2.84
CA ASN A 59 -20.46 -8.37 3.14
C ASN A 59 -20.15 -6.88 3.33
N HIS A 60 -18.90 -6.53 3.69
CA HIS A 60 -18.53 -5.16 4.09
C HIS A 60 -17.41 -4.54 3.26
N LYS A 61 -16.77 -5.29 2.33
CA LYS A 61 -15.57 -4.82 1.60
C LYS A 61 -15.77 -3.48 0.89
N PHE A 62 -16.93 -3.22 0.33
CA PHE A 62 -17.21 -1.94 -0.31
C PHE A 62 -17.21 -0.78 0.69
N GLN A 63 -17.82 -0.95 1.84
CA GLN A 63 -17.83 0.05 2.91
C GLN A 63 -16.42 0.25 3.45
N ILE A 64 -15.73 -0.84 3.80
CA ILE A 64 -14.37 -0.84 4.35
C ILE A 64 -13.43 -0.02 3.45
N HIS A 65 -13.43 -0.27 2.13
CA HIS A 65 -12.51 0.41 1.21
C HIS A 65 -12.97 1.81 0.78
N LEU A 66 -14.25 2.15 0.90
CA LEU A 66 -14.76 3.49 0.58
C LEU A 66 -14.49 4.51 1.69
N GLU A 67 -14.51 4.07 2.96
CA GLU A 67 -14.41 4.91 4.15
C GLU A 67 -12.96 5.11 4.64
N GLN A 68 -11.97 4.58 3.92
CA GLN A 68 -10.56 4.73 4.29
C GLN A 68 -10.10 6.19 4.30
N GLU A 69 -9.31 6.54 5.29
CA GLU A 69 -8.65 7.83 5.38
C GLU A 69 -7.26 7.78 4.78
N LEU A 70 -6.89 8.84 4.05
CA LEU A 70 -5.53 8.98 3.52
C LEU A 70 -4.52 9.28 4.63
N LEU A 71 -3.34 8.68 4.51
CA LEU A 71 -2.21 9.05 5.35
C LEU A 71 -1.85 10.55 5.15
N PRO A 72 -1.36 11.21 6.22
CA PRO A 72 -0.97 12.62 6.15
C PRO A 72 0.03 12.89 5.03
N ASN A 73 -0.29 13.86 4.18
CA ASN A 73 0.47 14.30 3.00
C ASN A 73 0.53 13.31 1.82
N ALA A 74 -0.06 12.12 1.86
CA ALA A 74 -0.03 11.15 0.77
C ALA A 74 -0.47 11.81 -0.56
N ARG A 75 -1.72 12.30 -0.66
CA ARG A 75 -2.22 12.99 -1.85
C ARG A 75 -1.29 14.10 -2.35
N LYS A 76 -0.90 15.01 -1.45
CA LYS A 76 -0.08 16.16 -1.82
C LYS A 76 1.26 15.76 -2.43
N LEU A 77 1.92 14.73 -1.87
CA LEU A 77 3.26 14.34 -2.28
C LEU A 77 3.23 13.40 -3.48
N ILE A 78 2.22 12.53 -3.61
CA ILE A 78 1.99 11.75 -4.83
C ILE A 78 1.76 12.70 -6.01
N ASN A 79 0.89 13.70 -5.88
CA ASN A 79 0.63 14.68 -6.94
C ASN A 79 1.86 15.52 -7.30
N LYS A 80 2.79 15.74 -6.36
CA LYS A 80 4.08 16.37 -6.69
C LYS A 80 5.01 15.42 -7.45
N LEU A 81 5.03 14.13 -7.07
CA LEU A 81 5.85 13.13 -7.76
C LEU A 81 5.34 12.89 -9.18
N SER A 82 4.02 12.90 -9.41
CA SER A 82 3.41 12.65 -10.73
C SER A 82 3.74 13.73 -11.77
N ILE A 83 4.25 14.90 -11.37
CA ILE A 83 4.67 15.95 -12.33
C ILE A 83 5.84 15.50 -13.20
N TYR A 84 6.73 14.66 -12.65
CA TYR A 84 7.98 14.26 -13.30
C TYR A 84 8.19 12.75 -13.37
N ASN A 85 7.26 11.96 -12.85
CA ASN A 85 7.37 10.51 -12.79
C ASN A 85 6.05 9.86 -13.20
N ASN A 86 6.12 8.61 -13.64
CA ASN A 86 4.94 7.78 -13.84
C ASN A 86 4.52 7.18 -12.50
N ILE A 87 3.24 7.28 -12.17
CA ILE A 87 2.65 6.77 -10.93
C ILE A 87 1.70 5.63 -11.26
N TYR A 88 2.00 4.44 -10.78
CA TYR A 88 1.17 3.25 -10.97
C TYR A 88 0.69 2.75 -9.61
N PHE A 89 -0.63 2.63 -9.45
CA PHE A 89 -1.17 1.92 -8.29
C PHE A 89 -1.26 0.43 -8.60
N VAL A 90 -0.69 -0.39 -7.70
CA VAL A 90 -0.67 -1.85 -7.84
C VAL A 90 -1.12 -2.46 -6.51
N THR A 91 -2.37 -2.89 -6.45
CA THR A 91 -3.01 -3.36 -5.21
C THR A 91 -3.46 -4.80 -5.29
N ALA A 92 -3.40 -5.52 -4.16
CA ALA A 92 -3.91 -6.88 -4.00
C ALA A 92 -5.43 -6.95 -3.83
N ARG A 93 -6.14 -5.83 -3.77
CA ARG A 93 -7.61 -5.79 -3.64
C ARG A 93 -8.29 -6.75 -4.59
N ASP A 94 -9.43 -7.28 -4.15
CA ASP A 94 -10.31 -8.08 -5.00
C ASP A 94 -10.71 -7.30 -6.27
N LYS A 95 -10.73 -7.98 -7.41
CA LYS A 95 -11.03 -7.38 -8.73
C LYS A 95 -12.41 -6.72 -8.79
N SER A 96 -13.38 -7.17 -7.98
CA SER A 96 -14.70 -6.53 -7.88
C SER A 96 -14.64 -5.09 -7.35
N LEU A 97 -13.55 -4.72 -6.68
CA LEU A 97 -13.31 -3.38 -6.15
C LEU A 97 -12.66 -2.41 -7.17
N THR A 98 -12.42 -2.82 -8.41
CA THR A 98 -11.73 -2.00 -9.41
C THR A 98 -12.40 -0.63 -9.60
N MET A 99 -13.71 -0.60 -9.84
CA MET A 99 -14.44 0.66 -10.06
C MET A 99 -14.50 1.53 -8.80
N LEU A 100 -14.64 0.89 -7.61
CA LEU A 100 -14.60 1.60 -6.33
C LEU A 100 -13.22 2.24 -6.13
N THR A 101 -12.14 1.51 -6.42
CA THR A 101 -10.76 2.00 -6.26
C THR A 101 -10.48 3.18 -7.18
N HIS A 102 -10.88 3.12 -8.45
CA HIS A 102 -10.82 4.28 -9.36
C HIS A 102 -11.61 5.48 -8.81
N GLY A 103 -12.83 5.25 -8.33
CA GLY A 103 -13.69 6.27 -7.73
C GLY A 103 -13.06 6.89 -6.47
N TYR A 104 -12.44 6.05 -5.63
CA TYR A 104 -11.75 6.49 -4.42
C TYR A 104 -10.55 7.41 -4.74
N LEU A 105 -9.68 6.99 -5.67
CA LEU A 105 -8.52 7.78 -6.08
C LEU A 105 -8.96 9.12 -6.71
N LYS A 106 -9.98 9.10 -7.56
CA LYS A 106 -10.54 10.30 -8.19
C LYS A 106 -11.18 11.24 -7.17
N LYS A 107 -12.00 10.72 -6.23
CA LYS A 107 -12.63 11.50 -5.16
C LYS A 107 -11.59 12.22 -4.30
N ASN A 108 -10.46 11.57 -4.05
CA ASN A 108 -9.36 12.12 -3.27
C ASN A 108 -8.37 12.95 -4.10
N GLU A 109 -8.66 13.21 -5.39
CA GLU A 109 -7.84 14.03 -6.30
C GLU A 109 -6.37 13.55 -6.36
N ILE A 110 -6.17 12.24 -6.37
CA ILE A 110 -4.84 11.63 -6.49
C ILE A 110 -4.53 11.45 -7.98
N ALA A 111 -3.40 12.00 -8.42
CA ALA A 111 -2.90 11.85 -9.78
C ALA A 111 -2.15 10.53 -9.95
N TYR A 112 -2.45 9.79 -11.01
CA TYR A 112 -1.78 8.54 -11.40
C TYR A 112 -1.94 8.29 -12.89
N ASP A 113 -1.07 7.46 -13.45
CA ASP A 113 -1.09 7.09 -14.87
C ASP A 113 -1.95 5.84 -15.09
N ASP A 114 -1.84 4.82 -14.22
CA ASP A 114 -2.68 3.62 -14.31
C ASP A 114 -2.89 2.94 -12.97
N LEU A 115 -3.90 2.04 -12.91
CA LEU A 115 -4.31 1.27 -11.73
C LEU A 115 -4.43 -0.22 -12.06
N TYR A 116 -3.72 -1.05 -11.30
CA TYR A 116 -3.72 -2.50 -11.38
C TYR A 116 -4.33 -3.11 -10.13
N VAL A 117 -5.54 -3.63 -10.22
CA VAL A 117 -6.23 -4.36 -9.14
C VAL A 117 -6.09 -5.84 -9.42
N LEU A 118 -5.18 -6.50 -8.69
CA LEU A 118 -4.69 -7.83 -9.05
C LEU A 118 -5.59 -8.96 -8.54
N GLY A 119 -6.26 -8.78 -7.40
CA GLY A 119 -6.97 -9.86 -6.70
C GLY A 119 -5.99 -10.91 -6.15
N SER A 120 -4.72 -10.57 -6.01
CA SER A 120 -3.63 -11.43 -5.57
C SER A 120 -2.53 -10.59 -4.93
N PRO A 121 -1.84 -11.10 -3.90
CA PRO A 121 -0.71 -10.41 -3.28
C PRO A 121 0.55 -10.40 -4.17
N ASP A 122 0.67 -11.28 -5.18
CA ASP A 122 1.84 -11.32 -6.07
C ASP A 122 1.85 -10.11 -7.02
N LYS A 123 2.84 -9.25 -6.83
CA LYS A 123 3.02 -8.00 -7.59
C LYS A 123 4.24 -8.01 -8.51
N VAL A 124 5.07 -9.06 -8.46
CA VAL A 124 6.35 -9.11 -9.17
C VAL A 124 6.17 -9.04 -10.68
N GLU A 125 5.23 -9.81 -11.24
CA GLU A 125 4.97 -9.79 -12.69
C GLU A 125 4.53 -8.40 -13.17
N THR A 126 3.63 -7.75 -12.42
CA THR A 126 3.17 -6.39 -12.74
C THR A 126 4.30 -5.38 -12.63
N ALA A 127 5.15 -5.48 -11.60
CA ALA A 127 6.33 -4.63 -11.46
C ALA A 127 7.30 -4.79 -12.65
N ASN A 128 7.47 -6.01 -13.16
CA ASN A 128 8.26 -6.27 -14.38
C ASN A 128 7.65 -5.62 -15.61
N GLN A 129 6.36 -5.80 -15.85
CA GLN A 129 5.63 -5.23 -17.00
C GLN A 129 5.70 -3.69 -16.99
N LEU A 130 5.65 -3.06 -15.83
CA LEU A 130 5.74 -1.63 -15.64
C LEU A 130 7.17 -1.08 -15.65
N ASN A 131 8.19 -1.95 -15.74
CA ASN A 131 9.59 -1.56 -15.54
C ASN A 131 9.76 -0.71 -14.27
N CYS A 132 9.22 -1.18 -13.17
CA CYS A 132 9.16 -0.45 -11.90
C CYS A 132 10.58 -0.11 -11.40
N ASP A 133 10.86 1.15 -11.12
CA ASP A 133 12.14 1.60 -10.55
C ASP A 133 12.13 1.49 -9.01
N ILE A 134 10.98 1.72 -8.38
CA ILE A 134 10.80 1.67 -6.94
C ILE A 134 9.36 1.31 -6.58
N PHE A 135 9.18 0.47 -5.56
CA PHE A 135 7.88 0.10 -5.02
C PHE A 135 7.65 0.68 -3.63
N ILE A 136 6.44 1.15 -3.33
CA ILE A 136 6.04 1.63 -2.00
C ILE A 136 4.98 0.68 -1.47
N GLU A 137 5.22 0.10 -0.30
CA GLU A 137 4.48 -1.01 0.30
C GLU A 137 4.36 -0.88 1.82
N ASP A 138 3.37 -1.58 2.43
CA ASP A 138 3.24 -1.77 3.87
C ASP A 138 3.30 -3.25 4.28
N SER A 139 2.99 -4.17 3.36
CA SER A 139 3.09 -5.60 3.59
C SER A 139 4.55 -6.07 3.55
N TYR A 140 5.02 -6.69 4.64
CA TYR A 140 6.37 -7.24 4.72
C TYR A 140 6.61 -8.35 3.69
N ASP A 141 5.63 -9.24 3.50
CA ASP A 141 5.78 -10.37 2.57
C ASP A 141 5.86 -9.90 1.12
N ASN A 142 5.04 -8.91 0.73
CA ASN A 142 5.11 -8.31 -0.59
C ASN A 142 6.43 -7.55 -0.79
N ALA A 143 6.88 -6.80 0.22
CA ALA A 143 8.18 -6.12 0.18
C ALA A 143 9.33 -7.11 0.02
N LEU A 144 9.27 -8.24 0.71
CA LEU A 144 10.28 -9.30 0.61
C LEU A 144 10.27 -9.95 -0.78
N GLN A 145 9.11 -10.28 -1.34
CA GLN A 145 8.99 -10.82 -2.71
C GLN A 145 9.56 -9.86 -3.75
N LEU A 146 9.17 -8.58 -3.70
CA LEU A 146 9.65 -7.56 -4.63
C LEU A 146 11.16 -7.34 -4.51
N SER A 147 11.67 -7.27 -3.28
CA SER A 147 13.12 -7.08 -3.04
C SER A 147 13.96 -8.27 -3.48
N ASN A 148 13.47 -9.50 -3.33
CA ASN A 148 14.11 -10.71 -3.82
C ASN A 148 14.11 -10.79 -5.37
N ALA A 149 13.14 -10.14 -6.01
CA ALA A 149 13.10 -9.97 -7.46
C ALA A 149 14.00 -8.81 -7.95
N GLY A 150 14.72 -8.11 -7.04
CA GLY A 150 15.68 -7.05 -7.34
C GLY A 150 15.14 -5.62 -7.29
N TYR A 151 13.87 -5.44 -6.91
CA TYR A 151 13.28 -4.11 -6.79
C TYR A 151 13.70 -3.40 -5.51
N LYS A 152 13.85 -2.08 -5.58
CA LYS A 152 13.94 -1.23 -4.38
C LYS A 152 12.55 -1.02 -3.81
N VAL A 153 12.40 -1.26 -2.51
CA VAL A 153 11.12 -1.13 -1.81
C VAL A 153 11.23 -0.13 -0.67
N LEU A 154 10.30 0.80 -0.61
CA LEU A 154 10.07 1.66 0.55
C LEU A 154 8.92 1.06 1.36
N LEU A 155 9.23 0.50 2.53
CA LEU A 155 8.27 -0.15 3.41
C LEU A 155 7.79 0.85 4.48
N ILE A 156 6.52 1.26 4.40
CA ILE A 156 5.91 2.13 5.42
C ILE A 156 5.78 1.37 6.74
N ASP A 157 6.31 1.95 7.82
CA ASP A 157 6.27 1.34 9.15
C ASP A 157 4.84 1.18 9.68
N THR A 158 4.52 -0.05 10.05
CA THR A 158 3.29 -0.44 10.72
C THR A 158 3.62 -1.41 11.86
N ASN A 159 2.69 -1.60 12.81
CA ASN A 159 2.95 -2.50 13.93
C ASN A 159 3.14 -3.96 13.50
N TYR A 160 2.56 -4.38 12.38
CA TYR A 160 2.57 -5.76 11.87
C TYR A 160 3.73 -6.07 10.92
N ASN A 161 4.57 -5.10 10.55
CA ASN A 161 5.64 -5.34 9.57
C ASN A 161 7.06 -5.11 10.10
N ARG A 162 7.25 -5.00 11.43
CA ARG A 162 8.54 -4.70 12.07
C ARG A 162 9.45 -5.93 12.17
N LEU A 163 9.76 -6.51 11.01
CA LEU A 163 10.65 -7.65 10.85
C LEU A 163 12.00 -7.21 10.25
N PRO A 164 13.06 -8.06 10.31
CA PRO A 164 14.36 -7.77 9.71
C PRO A 164 14.27 -7.51 8.21
N LEU A 165 14.98 -6.50 7.71
CA LEU A 165 14.96 -6.09 6.31
C LEU A 165 16.25 -6.52 5.60
N ASN A 166 16.17 -6.76 4.29
CA ASN A 166 17.33 -6.90 3.42
C ASN A 166 17.74 -5.54 2.81
N ASP A 167 18.86 -5.50 2.09
CA ASP A 167 19.47 -4.27 1.57
C ASP A 167 18.60 -3.52 0.54
N ASN A 168 17.63 -4.20 -0.09
CA ASN A 168 16.73 -3.59 -1.07
C ASN A 168 15.48 -2.99 -0.43
N ILE A 169 15.22 -3.20 0.86
CA ILE A 169 14.06 -2.66 1.56
C ILE A 169 14.52 -1.54 2.49
N THR A 170 13.95 -0.36 2.33
CA THR A 170 14.16 0.78 3.22
C THR A 170 12.87 1.06 3.98
N ARG A 171 12.93 1.00 5.33
CA ARG A 171 11.81 1.39 6.18
C ARG A 171 11.65 2.91 6.18
N VAL A 172 10.40 3.35 6.06
CA VAL A 172 10.02 4.77 6.06
C VAL A 172 8.82 4.97 7.00
N TYR A 173 8.72 6.13 7.62
CA TYR A 173 7.71 6.38 8.65
C TYR A 173 6.60 7.31 8.18
N ASN A 174 6.73 7.93 7.01
CA ASN A 174 5.73 8.86 6.49
C ASN A 174 6.02 9.26 5.03
N TRP A 175 5.04 9.85 4.38
CA TRP A 175 5.14 10.30 3.00
C TRP A 175 6.20 11.38 2.74
N LYS A 176 6.62 12.16 3.76
CA LYS A 176 7.69 13.15 3.60
C LYS A 176 9.06 12.48 3.40
N GLU A 177 9.29 11.37 4.10
CA GLU A 177 10.51 10.57 3.93
C GLU A 177 10.53 9.90 2.56
N ILE A 178 9.40 9.28 2.14
CA ILE A 178 9.26 8.70 0.79
C ILE A 178 9.61 9.74 -0.27
N TYR A 179 9.00 10.92 -0.21
CA TYR A 179 9.24 12.01 -1.16
C TYR A 179 10.71 12.43 -1.18
N LYS A 180 11.36 12.54 -0.02
CA LYS A 180 12.78 12.90 0.09
C LYS A 180 13.69 11.85 -0.55
N ILE A 181 13.42 10.56 -0.32
CA ILE A 181 14.21 9.45 -0.88
C ILE A 181 14.07 9.42 -2.40
N ILE A 182 12.85 9.50 -2.93
CA ILE A 182 12.59 9.48 -4.37
C ILE A 182 13.28 10.67 -5.07
N ASN A 183 13.19 11.87 -4.52
CA ASN A 183 13.90 13.03 -5.10
C ASN A 183 15.41 12.86 -5.06
N LYS A 184 15.98 12.24 -4.03
CA LYS A 184 17.43 11.95 -3.98
C LYS A 184 17.82 10.95 -5.07
N LEU A 185 17.00 9.94 -5.34
CA LEU A 185 17.22 8.98 -6.42
C LEU A 185 17.22 9.70 -7.79
N LEU A 186 16.24 10.56 -8.04
CA LEU A 186 16.16 11.35 -9.28
C LEU A 186 17.44 12.15 -9.52
N LEU A 187 17.94 12.86 -8.50
CA LEU A 187 19.19 13.64 -8.61
C LEU A 187 20.42 12.76 -8.90
N GLN A 188 20.46 11.53 -8.41
CA GLN A 188 21.53 10.59 -8.72
C GLN A 188 21.50 10.13 -10.18
N TYR A 189 20.30 9.91 -10.75
CA TYR A 189 20.14 9.55 -12.17
C TYR A 189 20.48 10.70 -13.10
N GLU A 190 20.29 11.97 -12.70
CA GLU A 190 20.66 13.14 -13.50
C GLU A 190 22.19 13.39 -13.51
N ALA A 191 22.90 12.90 -12.51
CA ALA A 191 24.35 13.10 -12.36
C ALA A 191 25.19 12.01 -13.07
N MET A 192 24.56 10.95 -13.59
CA MET A 192 25.19 9.86 -14.36
C MET A 192 25.06 10.08 -15.87
#